data_91b8b8b5b2aea4ba65c64d41258c6cbe
#
_entry.id   91b8b8b5b2aea4ba65c64d41258c6cbe
#
_cell.length_a   1.000
_cell.length_b   1.000
_cell.length_c   1.000
_cell.angle_alpha   90.00
_cell.angle_beta   90.00
_cell.angle_gamma   90.00
#
_symmetry.space_group_name_H-M   'P 1'
#
loop_
_entity.id
_entity.type
_entity.pdbx_description
1 polymer ?
#
loop_
_entity_poly.entity_id
_entity_poly.type
_entity_poly.pdbx_seq_one_letter_code
_entity_poly.pdbx_strand_id
1 'polypeptide(L)'
;MKKSVLAVLAALSLAACGGGEKKAEQPQAGSAPAANAEAAATDTLNIYNWSNYVDESTVEDFKKANNLKLTYDLYENNETLEAKMLTGKSGYDLVVPGIAFLPRQIEAGAYQKINKDLIPNYKNIDPELLKMLETADPGNQYAVPYF
;
A
#
# COMPACT_ATOMS: atom_id res chain seq x y z
N MET A 1 -17.65 45.10 2.17
CA MET A 1 -16.89 46.29 2.58
C MET A 1 -15.42 45.95 2.36
N LYS A 2 -14.85 46.41 1.26
CA LYS A 2 -13.84 47.51 1.17
C LYS A 2 -12.54 47.12 1.92
N LYS A 3 -11.37 47.06 1.40
CA LYS A 3 -10.51 47.73 0.36
C LYS A 3 -9.12 47.25 0.69
N SER A 4 -8.09 47.17 -0.01
CA SER A 4 -7.37 47.75 -1.13
C SER A 4 -5.94 47.26 -1.05
N VAL A 5 -5.37 46.75 -2.07
CA VAL A 5 -4.34 47.29 -2.97
C VAL A 5 -3.20 48.06 -2.30
N LEU A 6 -1.95 47.61 -2.51
CA LEU A 6 -0.88 48.46 -3.03
C LEU A 6 0.29 47.66 -3.58
N ALA A 7 0.61 47.94 -4.83
CA ALA A 7 1.82 47.54 -5.55
C ALA A 7 2.88 48.64 -5.34
N VAL A 8 4.16 48.25 -5.30
CA VAL A 8 5.27 49.21 -5.59
C VAL A 8 6.31 48.50 -6.45
N LEU A 9 6.53 49.17 -7.59
CA LEU A 9 7.55 48.92 -8.61
C LEU A 9 8.89 49.58 -8.23
N ALA A 10 9.89 49.21 -9.01
CA ALA A 10 11.13 49.91 -9.42
C ALA A 10 12.41 49.42 -8.73
N ALA A 11 13.56 49.30 -9.36
CA ALA A 11 14.04 49.76 -10.65
C ALA A 11 15.35 49.02 -11.03
N LEU A 12 15.65 49.05 -12.30
CA LEU A 12 16.88 48.67 -13.01
C LEU A 12 18.15 49.31 -12.46
N SER A 13 19.29 48.61 -12.62
CA SER A 13 20.51 49.24 -13.06
C SER A 13 21.44 48.28 -13.82
N LEU A 14 21.74 48.63 -15.05
CA LEU A 14 22.77 48.10 -15.94
C LEU A 14 24.15 48.70 -15.59
N ALA A 15 25.22 47.91 -15.73
CA ALA A 15 26.54 48.32 -16.20
C ALA A 15 27.35 47.04 -16.47
N ALA A 16 27.73 46.70 -17.56
CA ALA A 16 28.59 46.99 -18.68
C ALA A 16 30.07 46.69 -18.46
N CYS A 17 30.55 45.81 -19.36
CA CYS A 17 31.90 45.68 -19.98
C CYS A 17 33.13 45.30 -19.16
N GLY A 18 33.84 44.30 -19.73
CA GLY A 18 35.29 44.16 -19.61
C GLY A 18 35.82 42.77 -19.91
N GLY A 19 36.36 42.57 -21.10
CA GLY A 19 36.86 41.33 -21.67
C GLY A 19 38.12 40.72 -20.99
N GLY A 20 38.40 39.50 -21.34
CA GLY A 20 39.63 38.79 -20.99
C GLY A 20 39.53 37.28 -21.22
N GLU A 21 39.88 36.84 -22.43
CA GLU A 21 40.14 35.44 -22.74
C GLU A 21 41.28 34.94 -21.90
N LYS A 22 41.00 33.85 -21.12
CA LYS A 22 42.04 32.86 -20.73
C LYS A 22 41.39 31.49 -20.66
N LYS A 23 41.84 30.68 -21.63
CA LYS A 23 41.72 29.24 -21.72
C LYS A 23 42.24 28.64 -20.41
N ALA A 24 41.37 27.99 -19.66
CA ALA A 24 41.78 27.16 -18.51
C ALA A 24 41.09 25.79 -18.63
N GLU A 25 41.90 24.78 -18.47
CA GLU A 25 41.67 23.36 -18.48
C GLU A 25 40.46 22.94 -17.68
N GLN A 26 39.70 22.01 -18.26
CA GLN A 26 38.56 21.33 -17.69
C GLN A 26 39.05 20.27 -16.68
N PRO A 27 38.73 20.35 -15.39
CA PRO A 27 38.89 19.21 -14.53
C PRO A 27 37.77 18.20 -14.81
N GLN A 28 38.17 17.00 -15.16
CA GLN A 28 37.30 15.83 -15.26
C GLN A 28 36.58 15.64 -13.92
N ALA A 29 35.29 15.96 -13.86
CA ALA A 29 34.46 15.63 -12.72
C ALA A 29 34.24 14.11 -12.72
N GLY A 30 34.83 13.47 -11.71
CA GLY A 30 34.62 12.06 -11.42
C GLY A 30 33.11 11.80 -11.25
N SER A 31 32.67 10.74 -11.92
CA SER A 31 31.35 10.17 -11.75
C SER A 31 31.14 9.80 -10.28
N ALA A 32 30.39 10.60 -9.56
CA ALA A 32 29.81 10.15 -8.30
C ALA A 32 28.87 8.98 -8.60
N PRO A 33 28.89 7.89 -7.81
CA PRO A 33 27.92 6.83 -7.98
C PRO A 33 26.54 7.42 -7.75
N ALA A 34 25.64 7.21 -8.73
CA ALA A 34 24.23 7.55 -8.59
C ALA A 34 23.72 6.83 -7.34
N ALA A 35 23.41 7.58 -6.31
CA ALA A 35 22.63 7.10 -5.19
C ALA A 35 21.32 6.58 -5.80
N ASN A 36 21.10 5.27 -5.65
CA ASN A 36 19.86 4.63 -6.02
C ASN A 36 18.77 5.27 -5.13
N ALA A 37 18.11 6.30 -5.63
CA ALA A 37 16.96 6.86 -4.97
C ALA A 37 15.88 5.78 -5.05
N GLU A 38 15.69 5.05 -3.97
CA GLU A 38 14.56 4.13 -3.80
C GLU A 38 13.30 4.95 -4.08
N ALA A 39 12.58 4.58 -5.15
CA ALA A 39 11.36 5.29 -5.52
C ALA A 39 10.39 5.24 -4.33
N ALA A 40 9.84 6.39 -3.93
CA ALA A 40 8.88 6.46 -2.83
C ALA A 40 7.72 5.48 -3.09
N ALA A 41 7.33 4.73 -2.05
CA ALA A 41 6.20 3.80 -2.13
C ALA A 41 4.93 4.55 -2.55
N THR A 42 4.23 4.05 -3.56
CA THR A 42 3.07 4.73 -4.16
C THR A 42 1.76 4.32 -3.53
N ASP A 43 1.66 3.06 -3.07
CA ASP A 43 0.43 2.48 -2.52
C ASP A 43 0.63 2.01 -1.07
N THR A 44 -0.44 2.08 -0.29
CA THR A 44 -0.49 1.58 1.09
C THR A 44 -1.33 0.31 1.14
N LEU A 45 -0.85 -0.71 1.85
CA LEU A 45 -1.57 -1.96 2.10
C LEU A 45 -1.49 -2.29 3.59
N ASN A 46 -2.64 -2.54 4.22
CA ASN A 46 -2.73 -2.88 5.63
C ASN A 46 -3.30 -4.30 5.77
N ILE A 47 -2.50 -5.19 6.33
CA ILE A 47 -2.84 -6.61 6.51
C ILE A 47 -2.93 -6.92 8.00
N TYR A 48 -3.95 -7.70 8.40
CA TYR A 48 -4.10 -8.21 9.75
C TYR A 48 -4.21 -9.74 9.70
N ASN A 49 -3.18 -10.44 10.17
CA ASN A 49 -3.05 -11.88 10.03
C ASN A 49 -2.71 -12.56 11.36
N TRP A 50 -2.75 -13.88 11.36
CA TRP A 50 -2.30 -14.71 12.46
C TRP A 50 -0.80 -14.57 12.68
N SER A 51 -0.38 -14.64 13.95
CA SER A 51 1.02 -14.81 14.28
C SER A 51 1.57 -16.10 13.67
N ASN A 52 2.82 -16.08 13.23
CA ASN A 52 3.55 -17.23 12.67
C ASN A 52 2.99 -17.87 11.39
N TYR A 53 2.06 -17.20 10.68
CA TYR A 53 1.54 -17.72 9.40
C TYR A 53 2.45 -17.41 8.21
N VAL A 54 3.12 -16.27 8.24
CA VAL A 54 4.01 -15.82 7.18
C VAL A 54 5.33 -15.38 7.80
N ASP A 55 6.44 -15.78 7.21
CA ASP A 55 7.78 -15.36 7.62
C ASP A 55 7.97 -13.86 7.33
N GLU A 56 8.61 -13.15 8.27
CA GLU A 56 8.85 -11.71 8.15
C GLU A 56 9.64 -11.35 6.89
N SER A 57 10.59 -12.19 6.48
CA SER A 57 11.36 -11.95 5.26
C SER A 57 10.49 -11.97 4.01
N THR A 58 9.48 -12.86 3.97
CA THR A 58 8.51 -12.93 2.87
C THR A 58 7.68 -11.65 2.78
N VAL A 59 7.26 -11.10 3.92
CA VAL A 59 6.52 -9.82 3.99
C VAL A 59 7.38 -8.68 3.46
N GLU A 60 8.64 -8.60 3.89
CA GLU A 60 9.58 -7.57 3.43
C GLU A 60 9.93 -7.69 1.94
N ASP A 61 10.08 -8.91 1.43
CA ASP A 61 10.35 -9.16 0.01
C ASP A 61 9.13 -8.77 -0.85
N PHE A 62 7.92 -9.10 -0.40
CA PHE A 62 6.69 -8.68 -1.07
C PHE A 62 6.55 -7.15 -1.12
N LYS A 63 6.80 -6.48 -0.01
CA LYS A 63 6.80 -5.03 0.11
C LYS A 63 7.76 -4.38 -0.88
N LYS A 64 9.01 -4.86 -0.93
CA LYS A 64 10.05 -4.36 -1.85
C LYS A 64 9.70 -4.63 -3.31
N ALA A 65 9.28 -5.87 -3.63
CA ALA A 65 8.95 -6.27 -5.00
C ALA A 65 7.82 -5.45 -5.61
N ASN A 66 6.88 -4.97 -4.78
CA ASN A 66 5.71 -4.22 -5.22
C ASN A 66 5.80 -2.71 -4.91
N ASN A 67 6.91 -2.23 -4.35
CA ASN A 67 7.09 -0.85 -3.93
C ASN A 67 5.92 -0.33 -3.06
N LEU A 68 5.53 -1.10 -2.03
CA LEU A 68 4.39 -0.82 -1.16
C LEU A 68 4.81 -0.22 0.18
N LYS A 69 3.99 0.69 0.70
CA LYS A 69 3.95 0.99 2.13
C LYS A 69 3.03 -0.03 2.80
N LEU A 70 3.62 -1.07 3.40
CA LEU A 70 2.88 -2.18 3.99
C LEU A 70 2.89 -2.07 5.52
N THR A 71 1.69 -2.16 6.13
CA THR A 71 1.48 -2.43 7.55
C THR A 71 1.05 -3.89 7.68
N TYR A 72 1.76 -4.66 8.49
CA TYR A 72 1.46 -6.08 8.72
C TYR A 72 1.32 -6.31 10.23
N ASP A 73 0.07 -6.32 10.70
CA ASP A 73 -0.25 -6.50 12.11
C ASP A 73 -0.70 -7.94 12.38
N LEU A 74 -0.47 -8.39 13.60
CA LEU A 74 -0.71 -9.76 14.01
C LEU A 74 -1.80 -9.86 15.09
N TYR A 75 -2.51 -10.99 15.11
CA TYR A 75 -3.43 -11.34 16.18
C TYR A 75 -3.30 -12.83 16.56
N GLU A 76 -3.80 -13.18 17.75
CA GLU A 76 -3.61 -14.49 18.36
C GLU A 76 -4.90 -15.33 18.37
N ASN A 77 -6.07 -14.72 18.18
CA ASN A 77 -7.36 -15.40 18.22
C ASN A 77 -8.42 -14.67 17.40
N ASN A 78 -9.44 -15.41 16.96
CA ASN A 78 -10.51 -14.87 16.13
C ASN A 78 -11.36 -13.82 16.82
N GLU A 79 -11.52 -13.90 18.14
CA GLU A 79 -12.31 -12.96 18.92
C GLU A 79 -11.70 -11.56 18.89
N THR A 80 -10.38 -11.47 18.98
CA THR A 80 -9.64 -10.22 18.83
C THR A 80 -9.81 -9.64 17.41
N LEU A 81 -9.67 -10.48 16.39
CA LEU A 81 -9.93 -10.06 15.00
C LEU A 81 -11.36 -9.55 14.87
N GLU A 82 -12.34 -10.32 15.31
CA GLU A 82 -13.75 -9.98 15.18
C GLU A 82 -14.09 -8.67 15.89
N ALA A 83 -13.65 -8.49 17.14
CA ALA A 83 -13.85 -7.25 17.87
C ALA A 83 -13.33 -6.05 17.08
N LYS A 84 -12.19 -6.19 16.42
CA LYS A 84 -11.59 -5.17 15.58
C LYS A 84 -12.43 -4.91 14.32
N MET A 85 -12.87 -5.97 13.62
CA MET A 85 -13.64 -5.85 12.38
C MET A 85 -15.02 -5.24 12.59
N LEU A 86 -15.69 -5.61 13.68
CA LEU A 86 -17.04 -5.11 14.01
C LEU A 86 -17.08 -3.63 14.41
N THR A 87 -15.94 -2.97 14.61
CA THR A 87 -15.90 -1.51 14.79
C THR A 87 -16.34 -0.73 13.54
N GLY A 88 -16.40 -1.39 12.36
CA GLY A 88 -16.77 -0.79 11.08
C GLY A 88 -15.69 0.11 10.44
N LYS A 89 -14.56 0.31 11.11
CA LYS A 89 -13.42 1.10 10.63
C LYS A 89 -12.11 0.49 11.11
N SER A 90 -11.87 -0.76 10.75
CA SER A 90 -10.67 -1.49 11.19
C SER A 90 -9.37 -0.87 10.67
N GLY A 91 -9.41 -0.27 9.48
CA GLY A 91 -8.25 0.28 8.79
C GLY A 91 -7.43 -0.76 8.03
N TYR A 92 -7.90 -2.02 7.97
CA TYR A 92 -7.24 -3.08 7.21
C TYR A 92 -7.90 -3.32 5.86
N ASP A 93 -7.05 -3.62 4.88
CA ASP A 93 -7.46 -3.95 3.50
C ASP A 93 -7.61 -5.46 3.32
N LEU A 94 -6.81 -6.26 4.06
CA LEU A 94 -6.84 -7.72 4.05
C LEU A 94 -6.78 -8.27 5.47
N VAL A 95 -7.65 -9.25 5.76
CA VAL A 95 -7.66 -9.97 7.03
C VAL A 95 -7.88 -11.47 6.80
N VAL A 96 -7.48 -12.33 7.74
CA VAL A 96 -7.51 -13.79 7.58
C VAL A 96 -8.34 -14.44 8.71
N PRO A 97 -9.69 -14.32 8.71
CA PRO A 97 -10.53 -14.90 9.74
C PRO A 97 -10.62 -16.42 9.64
N GLY A 98 -10.83 -17.07 10.78
CA GLY A 98 -11.27 -18.47 10.77
C GLY A 98 -12.66 -18.60 10.16
N ILE A 99 -12.89 -19.65 9.36
CA ILE A 99 -14.13 -19.85 8.58
C ILE A 99 -15.41 -19.78 9.44
N ALA A 100 -15.35 -20.23 10.69
CA ALA A 100 -16.50 -20.19 11.60
C ALA A 100 -16.96 -18.78 11.98
N PHE A 101 -16.08 -17.78 11.85
CA PHE A 101 -16.38 -16.37 12.15
C PHE A 101 -16.84 -15.58 10.93
N LEU A 102 -16.50 -16.07 9.75
CA LEU A 102 -16.73 -15.38 8.48
C LEU A 102 -18.20 -15.01 8.22
N PRO A 103 -19.22 -15.90 8.41
CA PRO A 103 -20.61 -15.57 8.12
C PRO A 103 -21.12 -14.36 8.91
N ARG A 104 -20.83 -14.32 10.21
CA ARG A 104 -21.28 -13.23 11.09
C ARG A 104 -20.62 -11.91 10.73
N GLN A 105 -19.37 -11.93 10.33
CA GLN A 105 -18.63 -10.75 9.90
C GLN A 105 -19.10 -10.24 8.54
N ILE A 106 -19.48 -11.14 7.62
CA ILE A 106 -20.14 -10.77 6.35
C ILE A 106 -21.50 -10.11 6.62
N GLU A 107 -22.32 -10.73 7.47
CA GLU A 107 -23.64 -10.20 7.84
C GLU A 107 -23.55 -8.82 8.49
N ALA A 108 -22.53 -8.60 9.29
CA ALA A 108 -22.22 -7.29 9.90
C ALA A 108 -21.68 -6.25 8.90
N GLY A 109 -21.44 -6.62 7.64
CA GLY A 109 -20.90 -5.72 6.63
C GLY A 109 -19.43 -5.39 6.80
N ALA A 110 -18.67 -6.25 7.47
CA ALA A 110 -17.24 -6.02 7.72
C ALA A 110 -16.38 -6.14 6.46
N TYR A 111 -16.88 -6.78 5.41
CA TYR A 111 -16.14 -7.11 4.19
C TYR A 111 -16.78 -6.55 2.92
N GLN A 112 -15.94 -6.25 1.94
CA GLN A 112 -16.34 -5.95 0.58
C GLN A 112 -16.31 -7.21 -0.28
N LYS A 113 -17.17 -7.27 -1.31
CA LYS A 113 -17.11 -8.35 -2.29
C LYS A 113 -15.81 -8.28 -3.08
N ILE A 114 -15.18 -9.42 -3.26
CA ILE A 114 -13.98 -9.53 -4.09
C ILE A 114 -14.35 -9.44 -5.58
N ASN A 115 -13.51 -8.77 -6.36
CA ASN A 115 -13.58 -8.82 -7.81
C ASN A 115 -12.67 -9.95 -8.32
N LYS A 116 -13.26 -11.10 -8.64
CA LYS A 116 -12.54 -12.29 -9.09
C LYS A 116 -11.78 -12.08 -10.40
N ASP A 117 -12.23 -11.15 -11.25
CA ASP A 117 -11.56 -10.84 -12.52
C ASP A 117 -10.18 -10.20 -12.30
N LEU A 118 -9.97 -9.59 -11.13
CA LEU A 118 -8.67 -9.03 -10.74
C LEU A 118 -7.74 -10.07 -10.08
N ILE A 119 -8.20 -11.31 -9.90
CA ILE A 119 -7.45 -12.40 -9.26
C ILE A 119 -7.20 -13.52 -10.28
N PRO A 120 -6.24 -13.39 -11.18
CA PRO A 120 -6.05 -14.34 -12.29
C PRO A 120 -5.76 -15.77 -11.82
N ASN A 121 -5.21 -15.92 -10.61
CA ASN A 121 -4.92 -17.22 -10.01
C ASN A 121 -6.10 -17.84 -9.25
N TYR A 122 -7.26 -17.17 -9.17
CA TYR A 122 -8.45 -17.70 -8.50
C TYR A 122 -8.86 -19.08 -9.07
N LYS A 123 -8.71 -19.25 -10.39
CA LYS A 123 -8.99 -20.51 -11.12
C LYS A 123 -8.11 -21.71 -10.69
N ASN A 124 -7.01 -21.45 -9.98
CA ASN A 124 -6.09 -22.49 -9.51
C ASN A 124 -6.45 -23.01 -8.12
N ILE A 125 -7.47 -22.45 -7.47
CA ILE A 125 -7.94 -22.88 -6.16
C ILE A 125 -8.64 -24.24 -6.32
N ASP A 126 -8.38 -25.16 -5.39
CA ASP A 126 -9.02 -26.46 -5.36
C ASP A 126 -10.55 -26.29 -5.24
N PRO A 127 -11.35 -26.91 -6.15
CA PRO A 127 -12.81 -26.83 -6.12
C PRO A 127 -13.45 -27.33 -4.81
N GLU A 128 -12.84 -28.32 -4.14
CA GLU A 128 -13.36 -28.81 -2.85
C GLU A 128 -13.21 -27.77 -1.74
N LEU A 129 -12.13 -26.97 -1.78
CA LEU A 129 -11.95 -25.86 -0.86
C LEU A 129 -12.98 -24.73 -1.10
N LEU A 130 -13.25 -24.43 -2.36
CA LEU A 130 -14.30 -23.46 -2.72
C LEU A 130 -15.68 -23.92 -2.26
N LYS A 131 -15.98 -25.21 -2.42
CA LYS A 131 -17.23 -25.82 -1.96
C LYS A 131 -17.34 -25.79 -0.43
N MET A 132 -16.23 -26.00 0.28
CA MET A 132 -16.19 -25.89 1.73
C MET A 132 -16.43 -24.44 2.17
N LEU A 133 -15.83 -23.47 1.49
CA LEU A 133 -16.00 -22.05 1.76
C LEU A 133 -17.45 -21.59 1.54
N GLU A 134 -18.19 -22.15 0.57
CA GLU A 134 -19.59 -21.82 0.30
C GLU A 134 -20.53 -22.00 1.50
N THR A 135 -20.15 -22.83 2.46
CA THR A 135 -20.91 -23.00 3.71
C THR A 135 -20.92 -21.74 4.57
N ALA A 136 -19.88 -20.94 4.44
CA ALA A 136 -19.67 -19.70 5.20
C ALA A 136 -19.82 -18.42 4.34
N ASP A 137 -19.54 -18.53 3.05
CA ASP A 137 -19.59 -17.44 2.07
C ASP A 137 -20.32 -17.94 0.79
N PRO A 138 -21.66 -17.92 0.76
CA PRO A 138 -22.42 -18.39 -0.38
C PRO A 138 -22.03 -17.70 -1.69
N GLY A 139 -21.59 -18.50 -2.67
CA GLY A 139 -21.07 -18.02 -3.95
C GLY A 139 -19.63 -17.51 -3.87
N ASN A 140 -18.92 -17.71 -2.76
CA ASN A 140 -17.52 -17.31 -2.56
C ASN A 140 -17.27 -15.85 -2.96
N GLN A 141 -18.05 -14.95 -2.39
CA GLN A 141 -18.10 -13.54 -2.81
C GLN A 141 -17.14 -12.66 -2.03
N TYR A 142 -16.75 -13.04 -0.81
CA TYR A 142 -16.02 -12.19 0.12
C TYR A 142 -14.64 -12.72 0.49
N ALA A 143 -14.41 -14.03 0.33
CA ALA A 143 -13.19 -14.66 0.79
C ALA A 143 -12.51 -15.55 -0.26
N VAL A 144 -11.23 -15.77 -0.06
CA VAL A 144 -10.41 -16.77 -0.76
C VAL A 144 -9.90 -17.73 0.30
N PRO A 145 -10.02 -19.07 0.10
CA PRO A 145 -9.54 -20.03 1.09
C PRO A 145 -8.02 -19.97 1.22
N TYR A 146 -7.55 -20.07 2.46
CA TYR A 146 -6.14 -20.11 2.85
C TYR A 146 -5.92 -21.20 3.90
N PHE A 147 -4.81 -21.97 3.79
CA PHE A 147 -4.46 -23.07 4.69
C PHE A 147 -3.02 -22.97 5.14
#